data_514c08858aa439b384f87119930cc190
#
_entry.id   514c08858aa439b384f87119930cc190
#
_cell.length_a   1.000
_cell.length_b   1.000
_cell.length_c   1.000
_cell.angle_alpha   90.00
_cell.angle_beta   90.00
_cell.angle_gamma   90.00
#
_symmetry.space_group_name_H-M   'P 1'
#
loop_
_entity.id
_entity.type
_entity.pdbx_description
1 polymer ?
#
loop_
_entity_poly.entity_id
_entity_poly.type
_entity_poly.pdbx_seq_one_letter_code
_entity_poly.pdbx_strand_id
1 'polypeptide(L)'
;MQKLQLYIEGQRVDLFKDESVSLTQTLQNVKDIGKIFTEFTKTFAVPASSVNNKIFKHYYNFDINGGYDARSKQLATLELNDLPFKQGAIKLNGVKLKNNVAHTYNITFFGNTINLKDILAESQLSSLSGLAQYNKIYSFDDVVDAMQNAENSGNIIVPLITHTNRLIYDSSSHVNFPPNPDLGIRNIAHHGSGTGNQNGVEWNQFKYAIKLQAIIDAIEAETFAGGKTITFSNDFFNKPSNTDFSNLFLWLHRKKGSVDSPSQVLQNFTQVTELGTTTCVPVSNCQPSTSNVSNGILALTAQAPYSISFLNLNVTPPNTTDAYTIRVIRDGSQIVGEVTGTGNKQLIVVPWNDSTYSIQIASSTNMVFPIGGIQWSVSWTTGGTGFGTNGQMLYSNAATFTTTAFKDFNINEQMPKMTIMEFLSGLFKMFNLTAYVDDVGTIVVRTLDSYYDAGTQIPINIDKYLDTKTSAVNVALPFKSIKFKYKGLSTFLAKQFEQINNLGWGTLSYTLDGNIYDAPTKEYTIELPFEHMQYERLYDVDGGASTDIQWGYFVDDNQESYFGSPLLFYPIRQPSGTSIRIRDTISDDYNDIDEYFIPSNSLALSSNTSKVNIHFGNEINE
;
A
#
# COMPACT_ATOMS: atom_id res chain seq x y z
N MET A 1 17.20 -41.05 -34.28
CA MET A 1 15.82 -40.59 -34.29
C MET A 1 15.47 -40.27 -32.85
N GLN A 2 15.02 -39.08 -32.55
CA GLN A 2 14.58 -38.74 -31.20
C GLN A 2 13.30 -39.52 -30.90
N LYS A 3 13.24 -40.21 -29.76
CA LYS A 3 12.09 -41.03 -29.35
C LYS A 3 11.22 -40.22 -28.39
N LEU A 4 10.09 -39.73 -28.90
CA LEU A 4 9.09 -39.07 -28.09
C LEU A 4 8.21 -40.13 -27.41
N GLN A 5 7.93 -39.93 -26.10
CA GLN A 5 7.01 -40.74 -25.30
C GLN A 5 6.05 -39.82 -24.58
N LEU A 6 4.81 -40.23 -24.43
CA LEU A 6 3.77 -39.54 -23.68
C LEU A 6 3.26 -40.47 -22.61
N TYR A 7 3.15 -39.96 -21.39
CA TYR A 7 2.52 -40.64 -20.25
C TYR A 7 1.33 -39.81 -19.79
N ILE A 8 0.22 -40.47 -19.50
CA ILE A 8 -0.98 -39.89 -18.87
C ILE A 8 -1.19 -40.62 -17.57
N GLU A 9 -1.16 -39.91 -16.43
CA GLU A 9 -1.25 -40.48 -15.08
C GLU A 9 -0.29 -41.69 -14.88
N GLY A 10 0.94 -41.56 -15.38
CA GLY A 10 1.95 -42.61 -15.32
C GLY A 10 1.77 -43.76 -16.33
N GLN A 11 0.69 -43.76 -17.12
CA GLN A 11 0.45 -44.78 -18.14
C GLN A 11 0.98 -44.32 -19.49
N ARG A 12 1.81 -45.13 -20.12
CA ARG A 12 2.39 -44.82 -21.43
C ARG A 12 1.35 -44.89 -22.54
N VAL A 13 1.26 -43.84 -23.35
CA VAL A 13 0.39 -43.73 -24.52
C VAL A 13 1.07 -44.26 -25.75
N ASP A 14 0.38 -45.08 -26.54
CA ASP A 14 0.85 -45.48 -27.85
C ASP A 14 0.73 -44.30 -28.84
N LEU A 15 1.83 -43.99 -29.53
CA LEU A 15 1.89 -42.99 -30.59
C LEU A 15 1.98 -43.67 -31.98
N PHE A 16 1.60 -42.94 -33.03
CA PHE A 16 1.91 -43.41 -34.38
C PHE A 16 3.43 -43.39 -34.63
N LYS A 17 3.94 -44.27 -35.49
CA LYS A 17 5.39 -44.38 -35.77
C LYS A 17 5.99 -43.11 -36.37
N ASP A 18 5.18 -42.38 -37.13
CA ASP A 18 5.59 -41.18 -37.86
C ASP A 18 4.90 -39.91 -37.33
N GLU A 19 4.41 -39.93 -36.06
CA GLU A 19 3.74 -38.79 -35.47
C GLU A 19 4.73 -37.66 -35.21
N SER A 20 4.42 -36.49 -35.76
CA SER A 20 5.13 -35.27 -35.44
C SER A 20 4.29 -34.40 -34.46
N VAL A 21 4.78 -34.21 -33.27
CA VAL A 21 4.16 -33.36 -32.29
C VAL A 21 4.81 -31.96 -32.34
N SER A 22 4.03 -30.97 -32.77
CA SER A 22 4.49 -29.57 -32.74
C SER A 22 4.28 -28.99 -31.37
N LEU A 23 5.35 -28.63 -30.68
CA LEU A 23 5.32 -27.87 -29.42
C LEU A 23 5.42 -26.39 -29.74
N THR A 24 4.48 -25.61 -29.30
CA THR A 24 4.49 -24.14 -29.40
C THR A 24 4.87 -23.57 -28.05
N GLN A 25 5.95 -22.84 -28.00
CA GLN A 25 6.39 -22.08 -26.86
C GLN A 25 6.13 -20.60 -27.14
N THR A 26 5.34 -19.97 -26.30
CA THR A 26 4.98 -18.56 -26.46
C THR A 26 5.42 -17.79 -25.22
N LEU A 27 6.23 -16.75 -25.43
CA LEU A 27 6.48 -15.76 -24.40
C LEU A 27 5.24 -14.89 -24.23
N GLN A 28 4.93 -14.58 -23.00
CA GLN A 28 3.79 -13.77 -22.69
C GLN A 28 3.93 -12.36 -23.27
N ASN A 29 2.90 -11.93 -23.97
CA ASN A 29 2.82 -10.55 -24.41
C ASN A 29 2.56 -9.63 -23.21
N VAL A 30 3.34 -8.56 -23.10
CA VAL A 30 3.22 -7.49 -22.07
C VAL A 30 1.78 -6.95 -21.90
N LYS A 31 0.94 -7.11 -22.92
CA LYS A 31 -0.46 -6.63 -22.89
C LYS A 31 -1.42 -7.46 -22.05
N ASP A 32 -1.17 -8.75 -21.92
CA ASP A 32 -2.10 -9.68 -21.26
C ASP A 32 -1.34 -10.70 -20.43
N ILE A 33 -1.13 -10.36 -19.14
CA ILE A 33 -0.53 -11.26 -18.15
C ILE A 33 -1.55 -12.18 -17.49
N GLY A 34 -2.82 -12.08 -17.87
CA GLY A 34 -3.89 -12.89 -17.28
C GLY A 34 -3.68 -14.39 -17.43
N LYS A 35 -2.90 -14.77 -18.45
CA LYS A 35 -2.47 -16.15 -18.67
C LYS A 35 -0.97 -16.16 -18.91
N ILE A 36 -0.22 -16.64 -17.95
CA ILE A 36 1.18 -16.95 -18.15
C ILE A 36 1.21 -18.30 -18.86
N PHE A 37 1.47 -18.26 -20.15
CA PHE A 37 1.47 -19.47 -20.95
C PHE A 37 2.77 -20.22 -20.76
N THR A 38 2.59 -21.48 -20.53
CA THR A 38 3.57 -22.48 -20.83
C THR A 38 3.33 -23.04 -22.22
N GLU A 39 4.23 -23.85 -22.61
CA GLU A 39 4.21 -24.57 -23.88
C GLU A 39 2.88 -25.35 -24.05
N PHE A 40 2.37 -25.36 -25.25
CA PHE A 40 1.24 -26.21 -25.61
C PHE A 40 1.50 -26.86 -26.98
N THR A 41 0.91 -28.03 -27.19
CA THR A 41 0.95 -28.66 -28.52
C THR A 41 -0.26 -28.22 -29.33
N LYS A 42 -0.12 -28.26 -30.65
CA LYS A 42 -1.31 -28.38 -31.50
C LYS A 42 -1.99 -29.71 -31.17
N THR A 43 -3.31 -29.78 -31.43
CA THR A 43 -4.04 -31.03 -31.33
C THR A 43 -3.40 -32.05 -32.25
N PHE A 44 -3.01 -33.18 -31.71
CA PHE A 44 -2.46 -34.32 -32.46
C PHE A 44 -3.27 -35.57 -32.19
N ALA A 45 -3.08 -36.57 -33.03
CA ALA A 45 -3.85 -37.80 -32.95
C ALA A 45 -3.01 -38.94 -32.36
N VAL A 46 -3.62 -39.76 -31.53
CA VAL A 46 -3.03 -41.02 -31.07
C VAL A 46 -3.91 -42.19 -31.52
N PRO A 47 -3.32 -43.37 -31.84
CA PRO A 47 -4.12 -44.52 -32.31
C PRO A 47 -5.07 -45.03 -31.24
N ALA A 48 -6.25 -45.52 -31.61
CA ALA A 48 -7.14 -46.21 -30.74
C ALA A 48 -6.68 -47.66 -30.51
N SER A 49 -5.46 -47.81 -29.97
CA SER A 49 -4.89 -49.09 -29.59
C SER A 49 -5.60 -49.67 -28.34
N SER A 50 -5.34 -50.90 -28.00
CA SER A 50 -5.86 -51.54 -26.80
C SER A 50 -5.40 -50.82 -25.52
N VAL A 51 -4.19 -50.24 -25.54
CA VAL A 51 -3.63 -49.43 -24.42
C VAL A 51 -4.37 -48.11 -24.32
N ASN A 52 -4.44 -47.34 -25.40
CA ASN A 52 -5.09 -46.04 -25.42
C ASN A 52 -6.58 -46.11 -25.17
N ASN A 53 -7.26 -47.15 -25.63
CA ASN A 53 -8.67 -47.40 -25.29
C ASN A 53 -8.90 -47.59 -23.80
N LYS A 54 -7.96 -48.22 -23.09
CA LYS A 54 -8.03 -48.34 -21.61
C LYS A 54 -7.78 -46.99 -20.92
N ILE A 55 -6.76 -46.25 -21.36
CA ILE A 55 -6.42 -44.93 -20.81
C ILE A 55 -7.63 -43.98 -20.93
N PHE A 56 -8.21 -43.90 -22.14
CA PHE A 56 -9.37 -43.05 -22.41
C PHE A 56 -10.71 -43.72 -22.09
N LYS A 57 -10.68 -44.85 -21.36
CA LYS A 57 -11.88 -45.59 -20.87
C LYS A 57 -12.94 -45.78 -21.97
N HIS A 58 -12.51 -46.07 -23.17
CA HIS A 58 -13.41 -46.25 -24.33
C HIS A 58 -14.40 -45.08 -24.52
N TYR A 59 -13.94 -43.84 -24.39
CA TYR A 59 -14.74 -42.60 -24.41
C TYR A 59 -15.79 -42.53 -25.55
N TYR A 60 -15.60 -43.25 -26.61
CA TYR A 60 -16.54 -43.34 -27.75
C TYR A 60 -17.74 -44.21 -27.47
N ASN A 61 -17.74 -44.99 -26.41
CA ASN A 61 -18.83 -45.89 -26.06
C ASN A 61 -19.68 -45.29 -24.93
N PHE A 62 -20.93 -44.93 -25.26
CA PHE A 62 -21.84 -44.26 -24.34
C PHE A 62 -22.45 -45.22 -23.32
N ASP A 63 -22.34 -46.56 -23.49
CA ASP A 63 -22.90 -47.56 -22.57
C ASP A 63 -21.99 -47.85 -21.37
N ILE A 64 -20.79 -47.25 -21.31
CA ILE A 64 -19.84 -47.45 -20.21
C ILE A 64 -20.10 -46.47 -19.09
N ASN A 65 -20.56 -46.95 -17.93
CA ASN A 65 -20.64 -46.16 -16.71
C ASN A 65 -19.24 -45.87 -16.16
N GLY A 66 -18.98 -44.60 -15.76
CA GLY A 66 -17.68 -44.18 -15.24
C GLY A 66 -16.62 -43.91 -16.33
N GLY A 67 -17.07 -43.46 -17.50
CA GLY A 67 -16.23 -43.10 -18.63
C GLY A 67 -15.18 -42.03 -18.35
N TYR A 68 -14.35 -41.75 -19.32
CA TYR A 68 -13.34 -40.70 -19.28
C TYR A 68 -13.99 -39.29 -19.26
N ASP A 69 -13.60 -38.45 -18.30
CA ASP A 69 -14.10 -37.07 -18.27
C ASP A 69 -13.26 -36.17 -19.19
N ALA A 70 -13.71 -35.96 -20.41
CA ALA A 70 -13.04 -35.09 -21.39
C ALA A 70 -13.11 -33.58 -21.08
N ARG A 71 -13.89 -33.18 -20.06
CA ARG A 71 -13.98 -31.79 -19.61
C ARG A 71 -12.80 -31.40 -18.74
N SER A 72 -12.24 -32.36 -18.02
CA SER A 72 -11.07 -32.19 -17.15
C SER A 72 -9.76 -32.45 -17.89
N LYS A 73 -8.68 -31.79 -17.43
CA LYS A 73 -7.33 -32.10 -17.86
C LYS A 73 -6.75 -33.17 -16.93
N GLN A 74 -5.97 -34.10 -17.48
CA GLN A 74 -5.29 -35.15 -16.71
C GLN A 74 -3.78 -34.94 -16.78
N LEU A 75 -3.08 -35.24 -15.68
CA LEU A 75 -1.64 -35.10 -15.59
C LEU A 75 -0.95 -35.91 -16.67
N ALA A 76 0.03 -35.30 -17.33
CA ALA A 76 0.77 -35.93 -18.40
C ALA A 76 2.23 -35.49 -18.40
N THR A 77 3.10 -36.40 -18.84
CA THR A 77 4.53 -36.15 -19.00
C THR A 77 4.94 -36.50 -20.42
N LEU A 78 5.65 -35.57 -21.06
CA LEU A 78 6.37 -35.81 -22.30
C LEU A 78 7.81 -36.16 -21.98
N GLU A 79 8.28 -37.28 -22.48
CA GLU A 79 9.67 -37.70 -22.39
C GLU A 79 10.32 -37.68 -23.76
N LEU A 80 11.61 -37.33 -23.80
CA LEU A 80 12.44 -37.35 -24.97
C LEU A 80 13.66 -38.23 -24.73
N ASN A 81 13.80 -39.32 -25.48
CA ASN A 81 14.89 -40.27 -25.30
C ASN A 81 14.96 -40.88 -23.89
N ASP A 82 13.80 -41.23 -23.32
CA ASP A 82 13.63 -41.80 -21.99
C ASP A 82 14.04 -40.84 -20.84
N LEU A 83 14.12 -39.52 -21.10
CA LEU A 83 14.33 -38.49 -20.11
C LEU A 83 13.07 -37.58 -20.04
N PRO A 84 12.61 -37.21 -18.85
CA PRO A 84 11.52 -36.25 -18.70
C PRO A 84 11.89 -34.95 -19.44
N PHE A 85 11.02 -34.54 -20.36
CA PHE A 85 11.22 -33.35 -21.18
C PHE A 85 10.27 -32.22 -20.76
N LYS A 86 8.98 -32.54 -20.60
CA LYS A 86 7.96 -31.60 -20.15
C LYS A 86 6.90 -32.27 -19.31
N GLN A 87 6.52 -31.60 -18.22
CA GLN A 87 5.37 -31.98 -17.38
C GLN A 87 4.20 -31.05 -17.66
N GLY A 88 2.98 -31.56 -17.56
CA GLY A 88 1.79 -30.79 -17.83
C GLY A 88 0.52 -31.60 -17.71
N ALA A 89 -0.45 -31.29 -18.56
CA ALA A 89 -1.74 -31.96 -18.58
C ALA A 89 -2.22 -32.20 -20.02
N ILE A 90 -2.94 -33.29 -20.22
CA ILE A 90 -3.59 -33.61 -21.49
C ILE A 90 -5.08 -33.33 -21.41
N LYS A 91 -5.63 -32.82 -22.50
CA LYS A 91 -7.07 -32.71 -22.73
C LYS A 91 -7.48 -33.56 -23.91
N LEU A 92 -8.49 -34.40 -23.72
CA LEU A 92 -9.12 -35.12 -24.82
C LEU A 92 -10.10 -34.18 -25.55
N ASN A 93 -9.86 -33.95 -26.84
CA ASN A 93 -10.72 -33.10 -27.67
C ASN A 93 -11.81 -33.90 -28.39
N GLY A 94 -11.59 -35.22 -28.57
CA GLY A 94 -12.56 -36.09 -29.20
C GLY A 94 -11.98 -37.37 -29.77
N VAL A 95 -12.83 -38.20 -30.33
CA VAL A 95 -12.50 -39.47 -30.94
C VAL A 95 -12.98 -39.46 -32.37
N LYS A 96 -12.16 -39.93 -33.31
CA LYS A 96 -12.57 -40.20 -34.71
C LYS A 96 -12.90 -41.68 -34.85
N LEU A 97 -14.09 -41.96 -35.36
CA LEU A 97 -14.53 -43.31 -35.70
C LEU A 97 -14.33 -43.54 -37.20
N LYS A 98 -13.94 -44.75 -37.55
CA LYS A 98 -13.92 -45.26 -38.94
C LYS A 98 -14.68 -46.58 -38.98
N ASN A 99 -15.72 -46.68 -39.80
CA ASN A 99 -16.60 -47.82 -39.87
C ASN A 99 -17.20 -48.21 -38.48
N ASN A 100 -17.61 -47.20 -37.71
CA ASN A 100 -18.13 -47.31 -36.34
C ASN A 100 -17.15 -47.90 -35.30
N VAL A 101 -15.86 -47.99 -35.62
CA VAL A 101 -14.81 -48.42 -34.69
C VAL A 101 -13.91 -47.23 -34.39
N ALA A 102 -13.50 -47.08 -33.13
CA ALA A 102 -12.57 -46.02 -32.71
C ALA A 102 -11.27 -46.16 -33.52
N HIS A 103 -10.86 -45.08 -34.15
CA HIS A 103 -9.69 -45.04 -34.98
C HIS A 103 -8.56 -44.19 -34.35
N THR A 104 -8.87 -42.96 -33.90
CA THR A 104 -7.91 -42.08 -33.27
C THR A 104 -8.56 -41.28 -32.15
N TYR A 105 -7.78 -40.98 -31.09
CA TYR A 105 -8.10 -39.98 -30.08
C TYR A 105 -7.34 -38.69 -30.45
N ASN A 106 -8.05 -37.55 -30.46
CA ASN A 106 -7.46 -36.25 -30.68
C ASN A 106 -7.20 -35.62 -29.33
N ILE A 107 -5.96 -35.28 -29.00
CA ILE A 107 -5.53 -34.78 -27.74
C ILE A 107 -4.70 -33.52 -27.90
N THR A 108 -4.70 -32.68 -26.86
CA THR A 108 -3.82 -31.49 -26.77
C THR A 108 -3.08 -31.56 -25.46
N PHE A 109 -1.76 -31.43 -25.50
CA PHE A 109 -0.93 -31.29 -24.31
C PHE A 109 -0.79 -29.82 -23.95
N PHE A 110 -0.94 -29.52 -22.68
CA PHE A 110 -0.69 -28.22 -22.07
C PHE A 110 0.40 -28.41 -21.04
N GLY A 111 1.48 -27.66 -21.13
CA GLY A 111 2.48 -27.61 -20.07
C GLY A 111 1.90 -27.03 -18.78
N ASN A 112 2.70 -26.95 -17.73
CA ASN A 112 2.29 -26.30 -16.48
C ASN A 112 1.89 -24.86 -16.76
N THR A 113 0.65 -24.51 -16.51
CA THR A 113 0.12 -23.17 -16.78
C THR A 113 -0.42 -22.61 -15.47
N ILE A 114 0.12 -21.49 -15.04
CA ILE A 114 -0.49 -20.70 -13.99
C ILE A 114 -1.43 -19.70 -14.64
N ASN A 115 -2.71 -19.83 -14.39
CA ASN A 115 -3.67 -18.83 -14.82
C ASN A 115 -3.85 -17.81 -13.69
N LEU A 116 -3.10 -16.73 -13.75
CA LEU A 116 -3.18 -15.66 -12.76
C LEU A 116 -4.59 -15.10 -12.63
N LYS A 117 -5.33 -15.03 -13.74
CA LYS A 117 -6.71 -14.57 -13.71
C LYS A 117 -7.63 -15.48 -12.91
N ASP A 118 -7.42 -16.80 -12.95
CA ASP A 118 -8.20 -17.76 -12.18
C ASP A 118 -7.78 -17.79 -10.70
N ILE A 119 -6.54 -17.44 -10.39
CA ILE A 119 -6.03 -17.36 -9.02
C ILE A 119 -6.48 -16.06 -8.36
N LEU A 120 -6.19 -14.95 -9.01
CA LEU A 120 -6.43 -13.61 -8.48
C LEU A 120 -7.90 -13.18 -8.59
N ALA A 121 -8.63 -13.71 -9.58
CA ALA A 121 -10.02 -13.31 -9.88
C ALA A 121 -10.17 -11.78 -9.87
N GLU A 122 -11.09 -11.26 -9.07
CA GLU A 122 -11.35 -9.82 -8.87
C GLU A 122 -10.74 -9.30 -7.54
N SER A 123 -9.75 -10.01 -6.98
CA SER A 123 -9.12 -9.61 -5.72
C SER A 123 -8.52 -8.23 -5.82
N GLN A 124 -8.84 -7.39 -4.84
CA GLN A 124 -8.39 -6.01 -4.77
C GLN A 124 -7.07 -5.89 -3.99
N LEU A 125 -6.26 -4.87 -4.25
CA LEU A 125 -5.10 -4.56 -3.41
C LEU A 125 -5.48 -4.38 -1.94
N SER A 126 -6.64 -3.77 -1.69
CA SER A 126 -7.18 -3.55 -0.34
C SER A 126 -7.55 -4.84 0.41
N SER A 127 -7.65 -5.99 -0.26
CA SER A 127 -7.97 -7.28 0.36
C SER A 127 -6.74 -8.06 0.84
N LEU A 128 -5.52 -7.61 0.55
CA LEU A 128 -4.29 -8.30 0.94
C LEU A 128 -4.09 -8.22 2.45
N SER A 129 -4.21 -9.36 3.14
CA SER A 129 -4.12 -9.45 4.61
C SER A 129 -2.74 -9.06 5.13
N GLY A 130 -1.68 -9.35 4.38
CA GLY A 130 -0.30 -9.02 4.72
C GLY A 130 -0.01 -7.52 4.84
N LEU A 131 -0.88 -6.64 4.30
CA LEU A 131 -0.69 -5.19 4.40
C LEU A 131 -1.04 -4.63 5.78
N ALA A 132 -1.85 -5.32 6.57
CA ALA A 132 -2.27 -4.87 7.90
C ALA A 132 -1.09 -4.67 8.87
N GLN A 133 0.03 -5.36 8.68
CA GLN A 133 1.25 -5.17 9.47
C GLN A 133 1.86 -3.77 9.33
N TYR A 134 1.50 -3.03 8.30
CA TYR A 134 1.98 -1.67 8.03
C TYR A 134 1.00 -0.59 8.50
N ASN A 135 -0.09 -0.95 9.19
CA ASN A 135 -1.00 0.03 9.77
C ASN A 135 -0.25 0.97 10.71
N LYS A 136 -0.59 2.25 10.66
CA LYS A 136 0.08 3.31 11.41
C LYS A 136 -0.93 4.11 12.22
N ILE A 137 -0.47 4.73 13.27
CA ILE A 137 -1.19 5.82 13.90
C ILE A 137 -1.04 7.04 12.99
N TYR A 138 -2.11 7.81 12.83
CA TYR A 138 -2.10 9.05 12.06
C TYR A 138 -2.18 10.23 13.01
N SER A 139 -1.03 10.63 13.53
CA SER A 139 -0.83 11.74 14.44
C SER A 139 0.23 12.70 13.91
N PHE A 140 0.35 13.87 14.53
CA PHE A 140 1.41 14.84 14.20
C PHE A 140 2.80 14.20 14.29
N ASP A 141 3.11 13.59 15.43
CA ASP A 141 4.44 13.01 15.67
C ASP A 141 4.77 11.87 14.70
N ASP A 142 3.82 10.94 14.47
CA ASP A 142 4.04 9.80 13.57
C ASP A 142 4.22 10.24 12.11
N VAL A 143 3.46 11.24 11.66
CA VAL A 143 3.60 11.78 10.29
C VAL A 143 4.93 12.49 10.13
N VAL A 144 5.33 13.32 11.09
CA VAL A 144 6.62 14.04 11.06
C VAL A 144 7.80 13.07 11.12
N ASP A 145 7.72 12.03 11.96
CA ASP A 145 8.77 11.00 12.02
C ASP A 145 8.89 10.26 10.68
N ALA A 146 7.78 9.86 10.08
CA ALA A 146 7.77 9.18 8.78
C ALA A 146 8.15 10.10 7.59
N MET A 147 8.10 11.42 7.75
CA MET A 147 8.67 12.37 6.78
C MET A 147 10.20 12.36 6.83
N GLN A 148 10.77 12.20 8.02
CA GLN A 148 12.22 12.22 8.23
C GLN A 148 12.85 10.84 8.09
N ASN A 149 12.17 9.80 8.57
CA ASN A 149 12.68 8.44 8.69
C ASN A 149 11.76 7.47 7.96
N ALA A 150 12.37 6.60 7.15
CA ALA A 150 11.61 5.49 6.58
C ALA A 150 11.33 4.44 7.65
N GLU A 151 10.06 4.13 7.85
CA GLU A 151 9.60 3.21 8.88
C GLU A 151 9.37 1.79 8.37
N ASN A 152 9.11 0.85 9.27
CA ASN A 152 8.87 -0.56 8.96
C ASN A 152 9.94 -1.14 8.00
N SER A 153 11.21 -0.99 8.40
CA SER A 153 12.36 -1.44 7.58
C SER A 153 12.43 -0.78 6.20
N GLY A 154 12.01 0.48 6.10
CA GLY A 154 12.07 1.26 4.86
C GLY A 154 10.86 1.06 3.94
N ASN A 155 9.78 0.47 4.42
CA ASN A 155 8.59 0.21 3.61
C ASN A 155 7.52 1.31 3.67
N ILE A 156 7.55 2.15 4.70
CA ILE A 156 6.59 3.25 4.89
C ILE A 156 7.33 4.58 5.02
N ILE A 157 6.85 5.59 4.31
CA ILE A 157 7.34 6.98 4.37
C ILE A 157 6.17 7.94 4.23
N VAL A 158 6.41 9.21 4.53
CA VAL A 158 5.51 10.31 4.17
C VAL A 158 6.25 11.25 3.21
N PRO A 159 5.87 11.30 1.93
CA PRO A 159 6.45 12.22 0.96
C PRO A 159 5.84 13.62 1.06
N LEU A 160 6.56 14.63 0.58
CA LEU A 160 6.06 15.99 0.47
C LEU A 160 5.06 16.11 -0.67
N ILE A 161 3.87 15.53 -0.48
CA ILE A 161 2.71 15.60 -1.40
C ILE A 161 1.50 16.07 -0.62
N THR A 162 0.87 17.17 -1.08
CA THR A 162 -0.36 17.70 -0.49
C THR A 162 -1.56 17.40 -1.38
N HIS A 163 -2.75 17.41 -0.79
CA HIS A 163 -4.02 17.11 -1.50
C HIS A 163 -5.06 18.23 -1.43
N THR A 164 -4.77 19.32 -0.73
CA THR A 164 -5.68 20.49 -0.64
C THR A 164 -4.94 21.81 -0.70
N ASN A 165 -3.84 21.95 0.06
CA ASN A 165 -3.12 23.21 0.17
C ASN A 165 -1.92 23.27 -0.78
N ARG A 166 -1.86 24.32 -1.59
CA ARG A 166 -0.66 24.65 -2.34
C ARG A 166 0.40 25.18 -1.39
N LEU A 167 1.60 24.59 -1.42
CA LEU A 167 2.71 25.03 -0.59
C LEU A 167 3.34 26.31 -1.13
N ILE A 168 3.85 27.12 -0.21
CA ILE A 168 4.61 28.35 -0.48
C ILE A 168 5.91 28.27 0.31
N TYR A 169 6.98 28.77 -0.25
CA TYR A 169 8.24 28.97 0.46
C TYR A 169 8.62 30.45 0.41
N ASP A 170 8.64 31.10 1.57
CA ASP A 170 9.03 32.50 1.73
C ASP A 170 9.97 32.55 2.93
N SER A 171 11.26 32.72 2.65
CA SER A 171 12.32 32.75 3.67
C SER A 171 12.44 34.12 4.37
N SER A 172 11.62 35.11 3.96
CA SER A 172 11.66 36.42 4.59
C SER A 172 11.22 36.35 6.05
N SER A 173 11.90 37.08 6.90
CA SER A 173 11.56 37.25 8.32
C SER A 173 10.32 38.14 8.55
N HIS A 174 9.52 38.39 7.53
CA HIS A 174 8.30 39.17 7.66
C HIS A 174 7.26 38.45 8.48
N VAL A 175 7.31 38.69 9.77
CA VAL A 175 6.43 38.24 10.83
C VAL A 175 4.94 38.62 10.58
N ASN A 176 4.70 39.36 9.53
CA ASN A 176 3.41 39.88 9.17
C ASN A 176 3.06 39.49 7.75
N PHE A 177 2.54 38.28 7.54
CA PHE A 177 1.57 38.11 6.50
C PHE A 177 0.24 38.72 7.01
N PRO A 178 0.06 40.00 6.91
CA PRO A 178 -1.22 40.59 7.14
C PRO A 178 -1.95 40.63 5.82
N PRO A 179 -3.19 40.52 5.79
CA PRO A 179 -4.19 40.12 6.74
C PRO A 179 -4.83 38.77 6.40
N ASN A 180 -4.10 37.87 5.74
CA ASN A 180 -4.64 36.57 5.33
C ASN A 180 -3.95 35.45 6.13
N PRO A 181 -4.55 34.98 7.24
CA PRO A 181 -4.03 33.86 8.01
C PRO A 181 -3.86 32.60 7.16
N ASP A 182 -4.59 32.46 6.06
CA ASP A 182 -4.50 31.30 5.14
C ASP A 182 -3.15 31.22 4.43
N LEU A 183 -2.41 32.33 4.28
CA LEU A 183 -1.08 32.28 3.67
C LEU A 183 0.00 31.77 4.64
N GLY A 184 -0.13 32.05 5.94
CA GLY A 184 0.79 31.54 6.96
C GLY A 184 0.79 30.03 7.07
N ILE A 185 -0.37 29.39 7.00
CA ILE A 185 -0.50 27.93 7.05
C ILE A 185 -0.04 27.18 5.81
N ARG A 186 0.34 27.89 4.75
CA ARG A 186 0.87 27.34 3.50
C ARG A 186 2.37 27.56 3.35
N ASN A 187 2.93 28.51 4.10
CA ASN A 187 4.36 28.79 4.08
C ASN A 187 5.11 27.79 4.93
N ILE A 188 5.91 26.94 4.29
CA ILE A 188 6.67 25.89 4.96
C ILE A 188 8.10 26.32 5.33
N ALA A 189 8.50 27.58 5.02
CA ALA A 189 9.81 28.07 5.38
C ALA A 189 10.00 28.16 6.90
N HIS A 190 11.15 27.67 7.39
CA HIS A 190 11.53 27.82 8.78
C HIS A 190 11.99 29.26 9.06
N HIS A 191 11.34 29.92 9.97
CA HIS A 191 11.74 31.24 10.46
C HIS A 191 12.11 31.13 11.93
N GLY A 192 13.33 31.00 12.29
CA GLY A 192 13.89 31.04 13.65
C GLY A 192 12.92 31.00 14.86
N SER A 193 13.41 30.94 16.04
CA SER A 193 12.66 30.75 17.30
C SER A 193 11.90 31.98 17.83
N GLY A 194 11.31 32.81 16.96
CA GLY A 194 10.53 33.98 17.37
C GLY A 194 9.13 33.60 17.87
N THR A 195 8.78 34.03 19.09
CA THR A 195 7.40 33.97 19.60
C THR A 195 6.46 34.80 18.71
N GLY A 196 5.59 34.16 17.97
CA GLY A 196 4.62 34.80 17.07
C GLY A 196 4.66 34.31 15.64
N ASN A 197 5.51 33.37 15.31
CA ASN A 197 5.63 32.84 13.96
C ASN A 197 4.60 31.72 13.75
N GLN A 198 3.53 32.04 13.04
CA GLN A 198 2.44 31.10 12.75
C GLN A 198 2.60 30.38 11.40
N ASN A 199 3.80 30.40 10.83
CA ASN A 199 4.08 29.70 9.59
C ASN A 199 4.18 28.18 9.80
N GLY A 200 3.95 27.44 8.76
CA GLY A 200 4.03 25.99 8.76
C GLY A 200 2.78 25.37 8.15
N VAL A 201 2.96 24.26 7.48
CA VAL A 201 1.84 23.52 6.89
C VAL A 201 1.27 22.53 7.90
N GLU A 202 -0.04 22.33 7.87
CA GLU A 202 -0.69 21.35 8.72
C GLU A 202 -0.25 19.94 8.37
N TRP A 203 0.12 19.17 9.38
CA TRP A 203 0.58 17.78 9.24
C TRP A 203 -0.44 16.87 8.53
N ASN A 204 -1.73 17.12 8.69
CA ASN A 204 -2.82 16.34 8.10
C ASN A 204 -2.93 16.50 6.57
N GLN A 205 -2.18 17.44 5.97
CA GLN A 205 -2.03 17.54 4.52
C GLN A 205 -1.24 16.38 3.93
N PHE A 206 -0.44 15.69 4.73
CA PHE A 206 0.47 14.63 4.27
C PHE A 206 -0.10 13.25 4.56
N LYS A 207 0.23 12.30 3.69
CA LYS A 207 -0.22 10.91 3.79
C LYS A 207 0.93 9.95 3.59
N TYR A 208 0.78 8.76 4.17
CA TYR A 208 1.77 7.71 4.00
C TYR A 208 1.85 7.22 2.56
N ALA A 209 3.00 6.68 2.22
CA ALA A 209 3.25 5.92 1.02
C ALA A 209 3.89 4.57 1.38
N ILE A 210 3.58 3.54 0.61
CA ILE A 210 4.10 2.19 0.82
C ILE A 210 4.99 1.77 -0.35
N LYS A 211 6.07 1.09 -0.03
CA LYS A 211 7.01 0.53 -1.01
C LYS A 211 6.33 -0.55 -1.85
N LEU A 212 6.55 -0.56 -3.17
CA LEU A 212 5.93 -1.56 -4.05
C LEU A 212 6.37 -2.99 -3.69
N GLN A 213 7.60 -3.17 -3.21
CA GLN A 213 8.06 -4.47 -2.75
C GLN A 213 7.17 -5.04 -1.63
N ALA A 214 6.76 -4.22 -0.67
CA ALA A 214 5.86 -4.67 0.40
C ALA A 214 4.49 -5.14 -0.11
N ILE A 215 4.02 -4.58 -1.23
CA ILE A 215 2.80 -5.04 -1.88
C ILE A 215 3.02 -6.39 -2.58
N ILE A 216 4.16 -6.58 -3.24
CA ILE A 216 4.52 -7.88 -3.86
C ILE A 216 4.65 -8.95 -2.77
N ASP A 217 5.34 -8.65 -1.67
CA ASP A 217 5.50 -9.57 -0.54
C ASP A 217 4.12 -9.97 0.05
N ALA A 218 3.19 -9.01 0.14
CA ALA A 218 1.83 -9.28 0.59
C ALA A 218 1.04 -10.15 -0.41
N ILE A 219 1.27 -10.00 -1.73
CA ILE A 219 0.66 -10.87 -2.75
C ILE A 219 1.20 -12.31 -2.63
N GLU A 220 2.50 -12.48 -2.38
CA GLU A 220 3.12 -13.79 -2.21
C GLU A 220 2.69 -14.49 -0.92
N ALA A 221 2.47 -13.71 0.15
CA ALA A 221 2.01 -14.21 1.44
C ALA A 221 0.50 -14.56 1.45
N GLU A 222 -0.27 -14.06 0.47
CA GLU A 222 -1.73 -14.25 0.43
C GLU A 222 -2.11 -15.65 -0.05
N THR A 223 -3.14 -16.21 0.57
CA THR A 223 -3.76 -17.45 0.10
C THR A 223 -5.07 -17.13 -0.60
N PHE A 224 -5.08 -17.29 -1.91
CA PHE A 224 -6.23 -17.00 -2.75
C PHE A 224 -7.27 -18.13 -2.75
N ALA A 225 -8.40 -17.89 -3.41
CA ALA A 225 -9.49 -18.85 -3.51
C ALA A 225 -9.01 -20.24 -3.99
N GLY A 226 -9.47 -21.28 -3.28
CA GLY A 226 -9.07 -22.66 -3.55
C GLY A 226 -7.70 -23.06 -2.97
N GLY A 227 -7.15 -22.29 -2.01
CA GLY A 227 -5.88 -22.58 -1.36
C GLY A 227 -4.66 -22.35 -2.25
N LYS A 228 -4.79 -21.51 -3.27
CA LYS A 228 -3.70 -21.21 -4.22
C LYS A 228 -2.83 -20.07 -3.75
N THR A 229 -1.53 -20.18 -3.99
CA THR A 229 -0.53 -19.15 -3.71
C THR A 229 0.20 -18.75 -4.98
N ILE A 230 0.83 -17.60 -4.97
CA ILE A 230 1.67 -17.07 -6.05
C ILE A 230 3.08 -16.91 -5.49
N THR A 231 4.07 -17.36 -6.23
CA THR A 231 5.48 -17.15 -5.88
C THR A 231 6.23 -16.64 -7.09
N PHE A 232 6.93 -15.52 -6.93
CA PHE A 232 7.79 -14.94 -7.96
C PHE A 232 9.25 -15.36 -7.76
N SER A 233 9.99 -15.46 -8.85
CA SER A 233 11.43 -15.70 -8.79
C SER A 233 12.20 -14.46 -8.32
N ASN A 234 13.47 -14.67 -7.96
CA ASN A 234 14.39 -13.60 -7.58
C ASN A 234 15.02 -12.85 -8.79
N ASP A 235 14.37 -12.92 -9.96
CA ASP A 235 14.93 -12.32 -11.17
C ASP A 235 14.56 -10.85 -11.36
N PHE A 236 13.39 -10.42 -10.87
CA PHE A 236 12.93 -9.04 -10.99
C PHE A 236 12.38 -8.47 -9.68
N PHE A 237 11.20 -8.91 -9.21
CA PHE A 237 10.57 -8.33 -8.01
C PHE A 237 11.41 -8.58 -6.76
N ASN A 238 11.83 -9.80 -6.53
CA ASN A 238 12.58 -10.21 -5.35
C ASN A 238 14.11 -10.11 -5.55
N LYS A 239 14.56 -9.34 -6.55
CA LYS A 239 15.99 -9.12 -6.81
C LYS A 239 16.49 -7.91 -6.01
N PRO A 240 17.35 -8.09 -4.98
CA PRO A 240 17.79 -6.99 -4.11
C PRO A 240 18.53 -5.86 -4.85
N SER A 241 19.22 -6.19 -5.93
CA SER A 241 19.96 -5.21 -6.74
C SER A 241 19.10 -4.48 -7.79
N ASN A 242 17.80 -4.78 -7.88
CA ASN A 242 16.89 -4.08 -8.78
C ASN A 242 16.37 -2.78 -8.15
N THR A 243 17.22 -1.76 -8.13
CA THR A 243 16.92 -0.45 -7.54
C THR A 243 15.78 0.27 -8.26
N ASP A 244 15.59 -0.02 -9.54
CA ASP A 244 14.57 0.59 -10.38
C ASP A 244 13.15 0.24 -9.91
N PHE A 245 12.97 -0.98 -9.42
CA PHE A 245 11.71 -1.42 -8.84
C PHE A 245 11.68 -1.22 -7.32
N SER A 246 12.76 -1.64 -6.63
CA SER A 246 12.78 -1.69 -5.17
C SER A 246 12.70 -0.31 -4.49
N ASN A 247 12.95 0.78 -5.21
CA ASN A 247 12.82 2.15 -4.70
C ASN A 247 11.50 2.84 -5.09
N LEU A 248 10.59 2.15 -5.77
CA LEU A 248 9.28 2.71 -6.08
C LEU A 248 8.31 2.61 -4.90
N PHE A 249 7.55 3.68 -4.71
CA PHE A 249 6.50 3.79 -3.70
C PHE A 249 5.15 4.09 -4.35
N LEU A 250 4.09 3.65 -3.70
CA LEU A 250 2.71 3.97 -3.97
C LEU A 250 2.20 4.95 -2.91
N TRP A 251 1.74 6.13 -3.33
CA TRP A 251 1.11 7.08 -2.42
C TRP A 251 -0.30 6.62 -2.04
N LEU A 252 -0.58 6.60 -0.74
CA LEU A 252 -1.83 6.08 -0.21
C LEU A 252 -2.88 7.19 -0.12
N HIS A 253 -3.55 7.45 -1.22
CA HIS A 253 -4.58 8.47 -1.33
C HIS A 253 -5.87 7.90 -1.93
N ARG A 254 -6.61 7.13 -1.13
CA ARG A 254 -7.90 6.60 -1.56
C ARG A 254 -9.06 7.56 -1.30
N LYS A 255 -9.04 8.25 -0.14
CA LYS A 255 -10.14 9.12 0.29
C LYS A 255 -9.82 10.58 0.01
N LYS A 256 -10.79 11.30 -0.55
CA LYS A 256 -10.71 12.72 -0.85
C LYS A 256 -10.43 13.51 0.45
N GLY A 257 -9.16 13.84 0.70
CA GLY A 257 -8.73 14.67 1.82
C GLY A 257 -8.85 14.07 3.21
N SER A 258 -9.51 12.93 3.40
CA SER A 258 -9.75 12.33 4.70
C SER A 258 -9.06 10.97 4.85
N VAL A 259 -8.52 10.70 6.03
CA VAL A 259 -8.02 9.37 6.46
C VAL A 259 -8.99 8.68 7.41
N ASP A 260 -10.19 9.26 7.63
CA ASP A 260 -11.16 8.72 8.58
C ASP A 260 -11.51 7.28 8.20
N SER A 261 -11.17 6.38 9.08
CA SER A 261 -11.70 5.02 9.08
C SER A 261 -12.99 5.00 9.86
N PRO A 262 -14.11 4.50 9.31
CA PRO A 262 -15.35 4.39 10.06
C PRO A 262 -15.25 3.44 11.26
N SER A 263 -14.23 2.59 11.30
CA SER A 263 -14.21 1.44 12.19
C SER A 263 -13.33 1.55 13.43
N GLN A 264 -12.38 2.49 13.51
CA GLN A 264 -11.50 2.54 14.68
C GLN A 264 -10.94 3.94 14.93
N VAL A 265 -11.64 4.69 15.75
CA VAL A 265 -10.98 5.71 16.54
C VAL A 265 -10.34 4.98 17.73
N LEU A 266 -9.03 4.82 17.70
CA LEU A 266 -8.29 4.34 18.87
C LEU A 266 -8.45 5.40 19.97
N GLN A 267 -9.17 5.04 21.03
CA GLN A 267 -9.22 5.86 22.23
C GLN A 267 -7.86 5.75 22.93
N ASN A 268 -7.01 6.74 22.73
CA ASN A 268 -5.76 6.80 23.49
C ASN A 268 -6.05 7.35 24.88
N PHE A 269 -5.86 6.50 25.88
CA PHE A 269 -6.00 6.87 27.27
C PHE A 269 -4.75 7.61 27.73
N THR A 270 -4.85 8.93 27.83
CA THR A 270 -3.76 9.77 28.32
C THR A 270 -3.90 9.97 29.82
N GLN A 271 -2.81 9.77 30.57
CA GLN A 271 -2.79 10.01 32.00
C GLN A 271 -2.81 11.51 32.31
N VAL A 272 -3.66 11.93 33.22
CA VAL A 272 -3.69 13.32 33.73
C VAL A 272 -2.54 13.50 34.71
N THR A 273 -1.49 14.20 34.30
CA THR A 273 -0.27 14.43 35.11
C THR A 273 -0.28 15.70 35.94
N GLU A 274 -1.05 16.72 35.54
CA GLU A 274 -1.04 18.08 36.08
C GLU A 274 -1.99 18.28 37.27
N LEU A 275 -2.17 17.26 38.12
CA LEU A 275 -3.01 17.36 39.30
C LEU A 275 -2.25 17.98 40.48
N GLY A 276 -2.74 19.08 40.98
CA GLY A 276 -2.22 19.76 42.16
C GLY A 276 -3.16 19.68 43.36
N THR A 277 -2.66 19.87 44.57
CA THR A 277 -3.47 19.98 45.79
C THR A 277 -4.14 21.35 45.84
N THR A 278 -5.47 21.39 45.97
CA THR A 278 -6.18 22.68 45.99
C THR A 278 -6.71 23.10 47.35
N THR A 279 -7.50 22.27 48.01
CA THR A 279 -8.15 22.66 49.27
C THR A 279 -8.51 21.48 50.13
N CYS A 280 -8.52 21.71 51.43
CA CYS A 280 -9.07 20.80 52.40
C CYS A 280 -10.35 21.42 53.05
N VAL A 281 -11.40 20.63 53.15
CA VAL A 281 -12.70 21.10 53.70
C VAL A 281 -13.20 20.09 54.70
N PRO A 282 -13.50 20.50 55.95
CA PRO A 282 -13.15 21.79 56.58
C PRO A 282 -11.66 21.86 56.92
N VAL A 283 -11.08 23.05 56.86
CA VAL A 283 -9.65 23.32 57.08
C VAL A 283 -9.14 22.78 58.44
N SER A 284 -10.01 22.68 59.42
CA SER A 284 -9.69 22.16 60.77
C SER A 284 -9.46 20.64 60.81
N ASN A 285 -9.84 19.91 59.79
CA ASN A 285 -9.83 18.43 59.76
C ASN A 285 -8.91 17.84 58.69
N CYS A 286 -7.89 18.57 58.27
CA CYS A 286 -6.97 18.12 57.22
C CYS A 286 -5.90 17.11 57.67
N GLN A 287 -6.05 16.55 58.81
CA GLN A 287 -5.00 15.75 59.41
C GLN A 287 -5.41 14.31 59.70
N PRO A 288 -5.63 13.49 58.86
CA PRO A 288 -5.25 12.11 59.20
C PRO A 288 -5.07 11.12 58.07
N SER A 289 -5.05 11.53 56.85
CA SER A 289 -4.63 10.69 55.76
C SER A 289 -3.49 11.38 55.04
N THR A 290 -2.39 10.69 54.86
CA THR A 290 -1.38 11.13 53.93
C THR A 290 -1.87 10.78 52.54
N SER A 291 -2.37 11.79 51.84
CA SER A 291 -2.58 11.72 50.40
C SER A 291 -1.55 12.63 49.75
N ASN A 292 -0.82 12.09 48.80
CA ASN A 292 0.17 12.83 48.05
C ASN A 292 -0.10 12.62 46.55
N VAL A 293 -0.06 13.69 45.78
CA VAL A 293 -0.16 13.63 44.32
C VAL A 293 1.18 14.03 43.74
N SER A 294 1.76 13.15 42.96
CA SER A 294 2.98 13.40 42.20
C SER A 294 2.82 12.83 40.79
N ASN A 295 3.06 13.65 39.79
CA ASN A 295 2.87 13.28 38.36
C ASN A 295 1.49 12.66 38.09
N GLY A 296 0.43 13.24 38.65
CA GLY A 296 -0.93 12.75 38.50
C GLY A 296 -1.26 11.44 39.24
N ILE A 297 -0.32 10.90 40.01
CA ILE A 297 -0.53 9.69 40.81
C ILE A 297 -0.88 10.09 42.24
N LEU A 298 -2.06 9.69 42.67
CA LEU A 298 -2.54 9.87 44.01
C LEU A 298 -2.18 8.66 44.85
N ALA A 299 -1.30 8.82 45.83
CA ALA A 299 -0.99 7.79 46.82
C ALA A 299 -1.87 8.00 48.07
N LEU A 300 -2.54 6.94 48.50
CA LEU A 300 -3.45 6.98 49.64
C LEU A 300 -2.93 6.08 50.75
N THR A 301 -2.65 6.66 51.92
CA THR A 301 -2.31 5.91 53.14
C THR A 301 -3.24 6.37 54.26
N ALA A 302 -4.07 5.48 54.78
CA ALA A 302 -4.93 5.77 55.92
C ALA A 302 -4.17 5.66 57.23
N GLN A 303 -4.29 6.68 58.09
CA GLN A 303 -3.75 6.64 59.46
C GLN A 303 -4.89 6.41 60.47
N ALA A 304 -4.74 5.44 61.34
CA ALA A 304 -5.71 5.18 62.39
C ALA A 304 -5.93 6.44 63.28
N PRO A 305 -7.14 6.75 63.71
CA PRO A 305 -8.40 6.01 63.60
C PRO A 305 -9.23 6.29 62.32
N TYR A 306 -8.67 6.87 61.32
CA TYR A 306 -9.37 7.31 60.10
C TYR A 306 -9.34 6.26 59.00
N SER A 307 -10.44 6.15 58.26
CA SER A 307 -10.56 5.30 57.08
C SER A 307 -10.92 6.16 55.87
N ILE A 308 -10.26 5.91 54.71
CA ILE A 308 -10.64 6.57 53.44
C ILE A 308 -11.95 5.97 52.98
N SER A 309 -12.98 6.79 52.81
CA SER A 309 -14.34 6.33 52.50
C SER A 309 -14.57 6.24 50.99
N PHE A 310 -14.26 7.31 50.27
CA PHE A 310 -14.55 7.45 48.86
C PHE A 310 -13.46 8.24 48.15
N LEU A 311 -13.21 7.80 46.93
CA LEU A 311 -12.49 8.55 45.92
C LEU A 311 -13.52 8.97 44.87
N ASN A 312 -13.81 10.25 44.75
CA ASN A 312 -14.79 10.78 43.82
C ASN A 312 -14.09 11.64 42.78
N LEU A 313 -14.24 11.25 41.52
CA LEU A 313 -13.71 11.97 40.35
C LEU A 313 -14.86 12.70 39.67
N ASN A 314 -14.74 14.02 39.52
CA ASN A 314 -15.64 14.86 38.75
C ASN A 314 -14.87 15.44 37.57
N VAL A 315 -15.44 15.33 36.38
CA VAL A 315 -14.83 15.85 35.15
C VAL A 315 -15.83 16.73 34.42
N THR A 316 -15.41 17.96 34.16
CA THR A 316 -16.14 18.95 33.35
C THR A 316 -15.43 19.08 32.01
N PRO A 317 -16.03 18.64 30.91
CA PRO A 317 -15.43 18.72 29.59
C PRO A 317 -15.52 20.15 29.02
N PRO A 318 -14.72 20.46 27.98
CA PRO A 318 -14.74 21.77 27.30
C PRO A 318 -16.05 22.03 26.57
N ASN A 319 -16.76 20.98 26.17
CA ASN A 319 -18.08 21.06 25.55
C ASN A 319 -18.96 19.87 26.00
N THR A 320 -20.24 19.92 25.70
CA THR A 320 -21.22 18.91 26.12
C THR A 320 -21.60 17.93 24.99
N THR A 321 -21.01 18.07 23.82
CA THR A 321 -21.37 17.29 22.61
C THR A 321 -20.43 16.12 22.37
N ASP A 322 -19.15 16.28 22.68
CA ASP A 322 -18.14 15.27 22.40
C ASP A 322 -18.13 14.18 23.49
N ALA A 323 -18.07 12.96 23.07
CA ALA A 323 -18.00 11.81 23.95
C ALA A 323 -16.54 11.56 24.38
N TYR A 324 -16.38 11.24 25.66
CA TYR A 324 -15.09 10.85 26.23
C TYR A 324 -15.24 9.74 27.26
N THR A 325 -14.16 9.04 27.53
CA THR A 325 -14.08 7.96 28.51
C THR A 325 -13.08 8.33 29.59
N ILE A 326 -13.46 8.15 30.83
CA ILE A 326 -12.60 8.33 31.99
C ILE A 326 -12.34 6.96 32.60
N ARG A 327 -11.07 6.67 32.93
CA ARG A 327 -10.65 5.50 33.72
C ARG A 327 -9.95 5.92 34.99
N VAL A 328 -10.18 5.18 36.03
CA VAL A 328 -9.36 5.21 37.24
C VAL A 328 -8.55 3.91 37.29
N ILE A 329 -7.24 4.06 37.32
CA ILE A 329 -6.29 2.97 37.39
C ILE A 329 -5.71 2.89 38.79
N ARG A 330 -5.73 1.69 39.39
CA ARG A 330 -5.09 1.36 40.65
C ARG A 330 -3.78 0.63 40.41
N ASP A 331 -2.76 1.00 41.18
CA ASP A 331 -1.45 0.35 41.20
C ASP A 331 -0.84 0.15 39.79
N GLY A 332 -1.02 1.16 38.92
CA GLY A 332 -0.46 1.28 37.60
C GLY A 332 -1.10 0.41 36.49
N SER A 333 -1.97 -0.55 36.83
CA SER A 333 -2.52 -1.46 35.82
C SER A 333 -4.00 -1.82 35.98
N GLN A 334 -4.55 -1.82 37.19
CA GLN A 334 -5.89 -2.32 37.41
C GLN A 334 -6.94 -1.20 37.21
N ILE A 335 -7.83 -1.38 36.23
CA ILE A 335 -9.01 -0.50 36.05
C ILE A 335 -9.99 -0.76 37.18
N VAL A 336 -10.22 0.22 38.03
CA VAL A 336 -11.14 0.15 39.17
C VAL A 336 -12.41 0.96 38.95
N GLY A 337 -12.48 1.75 37.90
CA GLY A 337 -13.67 2.46 37.46
C GLY A 337 -13.51 2.99 36.07
N GLU A 338 -14.60 2.98 35.29
CA GLU A 338 -14.66 3.52 33.94
C GLU A 338 -16.05 4.08 33.66
N VAL A 339 -16.12 5.23 32.98
CA VAL A 339 -17.37 5.82 32.52
C VAL A 339 -17.18 6.52 31.18
N THR A 340 -18.09 6.25 30.23
CA THR A 340 -18.10 6.84 28.88
C THR A 340 -19.36 7.69 28.68
N GLY A 341 -19.25 8.74 27.88
CA GLY A 341 -20.39 9.55 27.43
C GLY A 341 -20.05 11.03 27.28
N THR A 342 -21.05 11.87 27.08
CA THR A 342 -20.94 13.31 26.84
C THR A 342 -21.25 14.11 28.12
N GLY A 343 -20.88 15.40 28.19
CA GLY A 343 -21.15 16.29 29.34
C GLY A 343 -20.40 15.89 30.61
N ASN A 344 -20.75 16.53 31.74
CA ASN A 344 -20.09 16.29 33.03
C ASN A 344 -20.18 14.83 33.45
N LYS A 345 -19.08 14.28 33.93
CA LYS A 345 -18.99 12.90 34.41
C LYS A 345 -18.55 12.85 35.85
N GLN A 346 -19.12 11.90 36.57
CA GLN A 346 -18.74 11.57 37.94
C GLN A 346 -18.42 10.08 38.01
N LEU A 347 -17.34 9.74 38.72
CA LEU A 347 -16.94 8.37 38.96
C LEU A 347 -16.56 8.23 40.44
N ILE A 348 -17.21 7.32 41.15
CA ILE A 348 -16.97 7.05 42.57
C ILE A 348 -16.29 5.69 42.67
N VAL A 349 -15.14 5.67 43.34
CA VAL A 349 -14.36 4.45 43.58
C VAL A 349 -14.22 4.25 45.09
N VAL A 350 -14.39 3.01 45.54
CA VAL A 350 -14.04 2.62 46.91
C VAL A 350 -12.54 2.35 46.95
N PRO A 351 -11.75 3.17 47.64
CA PRO A 351 -10.31 3.04 47.63
C PRO A 351 -9.84 1.94 48.56
N TRP A 352 -8.69 1.37 48.25
CA TRP A 352 -7.94 0.49 49.14
C TRP A 352 -6.80 1.27 49.76
N ASN A 353 -6.54 1.00 51.04
CA ASN A 353 -5.41 1.60 51.76
C ASN A 353 -4.09 1.12 51.12
N ASP A 354 -3.08 1.98 51.17
CA ASP A 354 -1.73 1.75 50.65
C ASP A 354 -1.67 1.46 49.15
N SER A 355 -2.65 1.97 48.41
CA SER A 355 -2.69 1.87 46.96
C SER A 355 -2.49 3.23 46.28
N THR A 356 -2.04 3.17 45.03
CA THR A 356 -1.89 4.34 44.17
C THR A 356 -3.01 4.41 43.12
N TYR A 357 -3.42 5.61 42.75
CA TYR A 357 -4.48 5.85 41.78
C TYR A 357 -4.05 6.89 40.75
N SER A 358 -4.36 6.63 39.48
CA SER A 358 -4.20 7.61 38.41
C SER A 358 -5.47 7.72 37.57
N ILE A 359 -5.65 8.87 36.94
CA ILE A 359 -6.75 9.13 36.00
C ILE A 359 -6.21 9.02 34.58
N GLN A 360 -6.95 8.33 33.75
CA GLN A 360 -6.74 8.33 32.33
C GLN A 360 -8.01 8.80 31.62
N ILE A 361 -7.87 9.70 30.65
CA ILE A 361 -8.97 10.19 29.84
C ILE A 361 -8.65 9.92 28.36
N ALA A 362 -9.65 9.45 27.61
CA ALA A 362 -9.59 9.28 26.19
C ALA A 362 -10.82 9.88 25.51
N SER A 363 -10.66 10.41 24.32
CA SER A 363 -11.75 10.89 23.48
C SER A 363 -11.48 10.54 22.02
N SER A 364 -12.54 10.49 21.22
CA SER A 364 -12.44 10.38 19.76
C SER A 364 -12.15 11.72 19.06
N THR A 365 -12.14 12.80 19.83
CA THR A 365 -11.81 14.16 19.39
C THR A 365 -10.77 14.75 20.34
N ASN A 366 -9.97 15.69 19.84
CA ASN A 366 -9.08 16.43 20.72
C ASN A 366 -9.91 17.37 21.61
N MET A 367 -9.89 17.11 22.90
CA MET A 367 -10.63 17.90 23.92
C MET A 367 -9.64 18.57 24.84
N VAL A 368 -9.76 19.88 25.01
CA VAL A 368 -8.93 20.68 25.94
C VAL A 368 -9.71 20.92 27.21
N PHE A 369 -9.46 20.10 28.21
CA PHE A 369 -10.12 20.25 29.52
C PHE A 369 -9.57 21.50 30.23
N PRO A 370 -10.45 22.36 30.75
CA PRO A 370 -10.03 23.60 31.41
C PRO A 370 -9.33 23.34 32.73
N ILE A 371 -8.58 24.33 33.20
CA ILE A 371 -8.02 24.33 34.56
C ILE A 371 -9.15 24.14 35.59
N GLY A 372 -8.96 23.22 36.53
CA GLY A 372 -9.98 22.84 37.51
C GLY A 372 -11.13 22.00 36.94
N GLY A 373 -11.09 21.63 35.64
CA GLY A 373 -12.11 20.79 35.01
C GLY A 373 -12.02 19.31 35.39
N ILE A 374 -10.87 18.85 35.88
CA ILE A 374 -10.67 17.49 36.37
C ILE A 374 -10.40 17.55 37.86
N GLN A 375 -11.31 17.02 38.66
CA GLN A 375 -11.25 17.14 40.12
C GLN A 375 -11.37 15.78 40.78
N TRP A 376 -10.43 15.49 41.70
CA TRP A 376 -10.54 14.38 42.63
C TRP A 376 -10.98 14.90 43.98
N SER A 377 -11.86 14.17 44.65
CA SER A 377 -12.09 14.38 46.09
C SER A 377 -11.86 13.08 46.85
N VAL A 378 -10.99 13.15 47.83
CA VAL A 378 -10.73 12.06 48.77
C VAL A 378 -11.48 12.34 50.05
N SER A 379 -12.38 11.44 50.42
CA SER A 379 -13.22 11.59 51.65
C SER A 379 -12.82 10.54 52.67
N TRP A 380 -12.81 10.92 53.95
CA TRP A 380 -12.51 10.02 55.08
C TRP A 380 -13.50 10.12 56.23
N THR A 381 -13.56 9.06 57.04
CA THR A 381 -14.40 8.93 58.21
C THR A 381 -13.58 8.56 59.44
N THR A 382 -14.08 8.96 60.63
CA THR A 382 -13.56 8.50 61.93
C THR A 382 -14.42 7.37 62.46
N GLY A 383 -13.77 6.20 62.75
CA GLY A 383 -14.45 5.08 63.40
C GLY A 383 -15.20 4.14 62.46
N GLY A 384 -14.82 2.95 62.43
CA GLY A 384 -14.93 1.81 61.52
C GLY A 384 -16.27 1.32 60.95
N THR A 385 -17.41 2.01 60.99
CA THR A 385 -18.68 1.45 60.47
C THR A 385 -19.70 2.45 59.93
N GLY A 386 -19.35 3.69 59.63
CA GLY A 386 -20.33 4.69 59.16
C GLY A 386 -20.03 5.26 57.77
N PHE A 387 -21.02 5.26 56.90
CA PHE A 387 -21.01 6.04 55.66
C PHE A 387 -21.20 7.54 56.01
N GLY A 388 -20.15 8.16 56.53
CA GLY A 388 -20.15 9.58 56.84
C GLY A 388 -18.84 10.23 56.35
N THR A 389 -18.89 11.49 55.95
CA THR A 389 -17.72 12.25 55.53
C THR A 389 -17.31 13.18 56.67
N ASN A 390 -16.16 12.91 57.30
CA ASN A 390 -15.63 13.79 58.36
C ASN A 390 -14.67 14.86 57.78
N GLY A 391 -14.16 14.63 56.59
CA GLY A 391 -13.34 15.58 55.87
C GLY A 391 -13.12 15.18 54.41
N GLN A 392 -12.73 16.13 53.60
CA GLN A 392 -12.51 15.97 52.18
C GLN A 392 -11.29 16.75 51.73
N MET A 393 -10.44 16.13 50.94
CA MET A 393 -9.33 16.79 50.26
C MET A 393 -9.61 16.85 48.77
N LEU A 394 -9.44 18.02 48.16
CA LEU A 394 -9.68 18.25 46.74
C LEU A 394 -8.36 18.45 46.02
N TYR A 395 -8.25 17.81 44.87
CA TYR A 395 -7.17 17.97 43.92
C TYR A 395 -7.78 18.33 42.56
N SER A 396 -7.15 19.24 41.84
CA SER A 396 -7.59 19.58 40.48
C SER A 396 -6.39 19.80 39.55
N ASN A 397 -6.64 19.73 38.24
CA ASN A 397 -5.62 20.08 37.29
C ASN A 397 -5.29 21.57 37.32
N ALA A 398 -4.00 21.87 37.49
CA ALA A 398 -3.48 23.25 37.59
C ALA A 398 -3.18 23.85 36.20
N ALA A 399 -3.08 23.02 35.17
CA ALA A 399 -2.94 23.39 33.76
C ALA A 399 -4.07 22.77 32.95
N THR A 400 -4.24 23.22 31.71
CA THR A 400 -5.15 22.58 30.75
C THR A 400 -4.66 21.17 30.45
N PHE A 401 -5.59 20.24 30.32
CA PHE A 401 -5.30 18.87 29.92
C PHE A 401 -5.91 18.59 28.55
N THR A 402 -5.13 18.10 27.60
CA THR A 402 -5.60 17.82 26.26
C THR A 402 -5.62 16.31 26.00
N THR A 403 -6.75 15.79 25.51
CA THR A 403 -6.82 14.43 25.00
C THR A 403 -6.37 14.45 23.54
N THR A 404 -5.53 13.50 23.17
CA THR A 404 -5.12 13.32 21.79
C THR A 404 -5.97 12.23 21.15
N ALA A 405 -6.76 12.60 20.16
CA ALA A 405 -7.47 11.62 19.35
C ALA A 405 -6.51 11.12 18.26
N PHE A 406 -6.17 9.85 18.32
CA PHE A 406 -5.43 9.22 17.23
C PHE A 406 -6.41 8.65 16.21
N LYS A 407 -6.12 8.90 14.95
CA LYS A 407 -6.78 8.22 13.85
C LYS A 407 -5.89 7.05 13.45
N ASP A 408 -6.48 5.89 13.22
CA ASP A 408 -5.78 4.76 12.66
C ASP A 408 -5.68 4.93 11.15
N PHE A 409 -4.46 4.92 10.62
CA PHE A 409 -4.21 4.87 9.19
C PHE A 409 -4.15 3.41 8.77
N ASN A 410 -5.30 2.86 8.44
CA ASN A 410 -5.41 1.50 7.96
C ASN A 410 -4.97 1.42 6.49
N ILE A 411 -3.82 0.79 6.25
CA ILE A 411 -3.21 0.67 4.91
C ILE A 411 -4.19 0.06 3.90
N ASN A 412 -4.89 -1.01 4.29
CA ASN A 412 -5.85 -1.69 3.41
C ASN A 412 -6.98 -0.75 2.96
N GLU A 413 -7.48 0.11 3.86
CA GLU A 413 -8.54 1.06 3.54
C GLU A 413 -8.05 2.24 2.69
N GLN A 414 -6.77 2.57 2.78
CA GLN A 414 -6.15 3.64 2.01
C GLN A 414 -5.61 3.18 0.65
N MET A 415 -5.57 1.85 0.40
CA MET A 415 -5.20 1.33 -0.92
C MET A 415 -6.12 1.85 -2.02
N PRO A 416 -5.57 2.18 -3.20
CA PRO A 416 -6.38 2.58 -4.34
C PRO A 416 -7.31 1.45 -4.76
N LYS A 417 -8.47 1.83 -5.30
CA LYS A 417 -9.45 0.87 -5.82
C LYS A 417 -8.95 0.27 -7.13
N MET A 418 -8.15 -0.78 -7.01
CA MET A 418 -7.50 -1.46 -8.12
C MET A 418 -7.41 -2.96 -7.83
N THR A 419 -7.62 -3.79 -8.83
CA THR A 419 -7.40 -5.23 -8.71
C THR A 419 -5.91 -5.54 -8.71
N ILE A 420 -5.52 -6.65 -8.05
CA ILE A 420 -4.13 -7.13 -8.06
C ILE A 420 -3.68 -7.40 -9.50
N MET A 421 -4.57 -7.90 -10.36
CA MET A 421 -4.30 -8.15 -11.77
C MET A 421 -3.98 -6.87 -12.54
N GLU A 422 -4.75 -5.79 -12.32
CA GLU A 422 -4.50 -4.49 -12.95
C GLU A 422 -3.16 -3.89 -12.49
N PHE A 423 -2.86 -4.01 -11.20
CA PHE A 423 -1.59 -3.57 -10.62
C PHE A 423 -0.40 -4.30 -11.26
N LEU A 424 -0.40 -5.64 -11.26
CA LEU A 424 0.64 -6.43 -11.89
C LEU A 424 0.76 -6.14 -13.39
N SER A 425 -0.38 -6.04 -14.10
CA SER A 425 -0.39 -5.68 -15.53
C SER A 425 0.23 -4.32 -15.80
N GLY A 426 -0.01 -3.36 -14.90
CA GLY A 426 0.61 -2.04 -14.95
C GLY A 426 2.13 -2.12 -14.82
N LEU A 427 2.64 -2.87 -13.84
CA LEU A 427 4.08 -3.06 -13.65
C LEU A 427 4.72 -3.79 -14.83
N PHE A 428 4.08 -4.84 -15.35
CA PHE A 428 4.59 -5.55 -16.54
C PHE A 428 4.72 -4.64 -17.75
N LYS A 429 3.75 -3.76 -17.97
CA LYS A 429 3.82 -2.77 -19.05
C LYS A 429 4.88 -1.70 -18.81
N MET A 430 5.00 -1.22 -17.55
CA MET A 430 5.95 -0.17 -17.17
C MET A 430 7.39 -0.60 -17.39
N PHE A 431 7.74 -1.81 -16.95
CA PHE A 431 9.10 -2.34 -17.01
C PHE A 431 9.36 -3.27 -18.22
N ASN A 432 8.43 -3.36 -19.16
CA ASN A 432 8.52 -4.27 -20.30
C ASN A 432 8.87 -5.71 -19.87
N LEU A 433 8.10 -6.24 -18.90
CA LEU A 433 8.37 -7.54 -18.30
C LEU A 433 7.77 -8.67 -19.14
N THR A 434 8.43 -9.80 -19.09
CA THR A 434 7.91 -11.09 -19.53
C THR A 434 7.91 -12.07 -18.38
N ALA A 435 7.03 -13.07 -18.44
CA ALA A 435 6.95 -14.11 -17.42
C ALA A 435 6.75 -15.49 -18.04
N TYR A 436 7.27 -16.48 -17.34
CA TYR A 436 7.01 -17.88 -17.60
C TYR A 436 7.02 -18.66 -16.28
N VAL A 437 6.53 -19.89 -16.32
CA VAL A 437 6.49 -20.75 -15.13
C VAL A 437 7.62 -21.77 -15.24
N ASP A 438 8.41 -21.91 -14.18
CA ASP A 438 9.43 -22.94 -14.11
C ASP A 438 8.85 -24.33 -13.77
N ASP A 439 9.71 -25.34 -13.74
CA ASP A 439 9.29 -26.73 -13.54
C ASP A 439 8.72 -27.00 -12.12
N VAL A 440 9.00 -26.11 -11.16
CA VAL A 440 8.50 -26.21 -9.78
C VAL A 440 7.27 -25.35 -9.51
N GLY A 441 6.80 -24.59 -10.51
CA GLY A 441 5.60 -23.78 -10.40
C GLY A 441 5.85 -22.32 -9.99
N THR A 442 7.10 -21.87 -9.92
CA THR A 442 7.47 -20.47 -9.65
C THR A 442 7.28 -19.62 -10.90
N ILE A 443 6.75 -18.43 -10.73
CA ILE A 443 6.63 -17.46 -11.82
C ILE A 443 7.95 -16.70 -11.97
N VAL A 444 8.70 -17.01 -13.01
CA VAL A 444 9.92 -16.28 -13.35
C VAL A 444 9.54 -15.01 -14.09
N VAL A 445 9.93 -13.87 -13.54
CA VAL A 445 9.67 -12.53 -14.10
C VAL A 445 10.99 -11.87 -14.46
N ARG A 446 11.13 -11.42 -15.72
CA ARG A 446 12.33 -10.73 -16.22
C ARG A 446 11.93 -9.58 -17.13
N THR A 447 12.81 -8.59 -17.28
CA THR A 447 12.68 -7.67 -18.41
C THR A 447 12.88 -8.45 -19.72
N LEU A 448 12.22 -8.01 -20.78
CA LEU A 448 12.33 -8.68 -22.08
C LEU A 448 13.79 -8.75 -22.56
N ASP A 449 14.54 -7.67 -22.35
CA ASP A 449 15.97 -7.61 -22.70
C ASP A 449 16.78 -8.64 -21.90
N SER A 450 16.61 -8.68 -20.57
CA SER A 450 17.33 -9.65 -19.73
C SER A 450 16.94 -11.09 -20.03
N TYR A 451 15.73 -11.34 -20.53
CA TYR A 451 15.32 -12.67 -20.96
C TYR A 451 16.13 -13.14 -22.17
N TYR A 452 16.35 -12.26 -23.15
CA TYR A 452 17.16 -12.58 -24.33
C TYR A 452 18.65 -12.62 -24.04
N ASP A 453 19.14 -11.80 -23.11
CA ASP A 453 20.56 -11.72 -22.75
C ASP A 453 21.00 -12.81 -21.76
N ALA A 454 20.08 -13.37 -20.96
CA ALA A 454 20.40 -14.32 -19.89
C ALA A 454 20.79 -15.73 -20.40
N GLY A 455 20.63 -16.01 -21.69
CA GLY A 455 21.04 -17.28 -22.26
C GLY A 455 22.54 -17.27 -22.55
N THR A 456 23.30 -18.22 -22.02
CA THR A 456 24.54 -18.64 -22.69
C THR A 456 24.11 -19.08 -24.09
N GLN A 457 24.21 -18.18 -25.04
CA GLN A 457 23.85 -18.47 -26.40
C GLN A 457 24.84 -19.55 -26.91
N ILE A 458 24.42 -20.80 -26.76
CA ILE A 458 25.10 -21.89 -27.48
C ILE A 458 24.59 -21.77 -28.91
N PRO A 459 25.43 -21.32 -29.85
CA PRO A 459 25.01 -21.24 -31.25
C PRO A 459 24.68 -22.64 -31.73
N ILE A 460 23.40 -22.91 -31.95
CA ILE A 460 22.95 -24.18 -32.50
C ILE A 460 22.93 -24.02 -34.03
N ASN A 461 23.73 -24.79 -34.73
CA ASN A 461 23.67 -24.83 -36.18
C ASN A 461 22.41 -25.59 -36.62
N ILE A 462 21.44 -24.84 -37.17
CA ILE A 462 20.15 -25.37 -37.64
C ILE A 462 20.12 -25.54 -39.18
N ASP A 463 21.20 -25.28 -39.91
CA ASP A 463 21.24 -25.27 -41.39
C ASP A 463 20.64 -26.53 -42.00
N LYS A 464 20.95 -27.71 -41.45
CA LYS A 464 20.42 -28.98 -41.92
C LYS A 464 18.94 -29.23 -41.66
N TYR A 465 18.31 -28.36 -40.85
CA TYR A 465 16.88 -28.42 -40.50
C TYR A 465 16.07 -27.29 -41.14
N LEU A 466 16.72 -26.36 -41.83
CA LEU A 466 16.06 -25.25 -42.51
C LEU A 466 15.65 -25.68 -43.94
N ASP A 467 14.38 -25.44 -44.28
CA ASP A 467 13.96 -25.46 -45.68
C ASP A 467 14.32 -24.11 -46.32
N THR A 468 15.45 -24.09 -47.04
CA THR A 468 15.94 -22.89 -47.70
C THR A 468 15.26 -22.62 -49.05
N LYS A 469 14.33 -23.48 -49.47
CA LYS A 469 13.66 -23.36 -50.79
C LYS A 469 12.55 -22.30 -50.76
N THR A 470 12.03 -22.01 -49.61
CA THR A 470 10.97 -21.02 -49.46
C THR A 470 11.31 -20.05 -48.34
N SER A 471 11.14 -18.75 -48.59
CA SER A 471 11.24 -17.69 -47.59
C SER A 471 10.05 -16.74 -47.72
N ALA A 472 9.60 -16.20 -46.66
CA ALA A 472 8.56 -15.17 -46.62
C ALA A 472 9.07 -13.94 -45.88
N VAL A 473 8.86 -12.78 -46.46
CA VAL A 473 9.08 -11.50 -45.79
C VAL A 473 7.72 -10.95 -45.46
N ASN A 474 7.45 -10.88 -44.16
CA ASN A 474 6.20 -10.31 -43.69
C ASN A 474 6.38 -8.83 -43.39
N VAL A 475 5.30 -8.05 -43.55
CA VAL A 475 5.28 -6.64 -43.16
C VAL A 475 5.50 -6.56 -41.65
N ALA A 476 6.53 -5.82 -41.27
CA ALA A 476 6.80 -5.53 -39.87
C ALA A 476 5.72 -4.61 -39.33
N LEU A 477 5.28 -4.56 -38.22
CA LEU A 477 4.40 -3.65 -37.47
C LEU A 477 3.28 -2.98 -38.30
N PRO A 478 2.02 -3.44 -38.17
CA PRO A 478 0.88 -2.87 -38.90
C PRO A 478 0.34 -1.58 -38.27
N PHE A 479 1.18 -0.78 -37.60
CA PHE A 479 0.77 0.39 -36.85
C PHE A 479 1.33 1.67 -37.48
N LYS A 480 0.47 2.70 -37.57
CA LYS A 480 0.86 4.06 -37.95
C LYS A 480 1.66 4.74 -36.83
N SER A 481 1.22 4.53 -35.58
CA SER A 481 1.85 5.11 -34.41
C SER A 481 1.88 4.13 -33.23
N ILE A 482 2.88 4.27 -32.39
CA ILE A 482 2.99 3.58 -31.11
C ILE A 482 3.02 4.65 -30.03
N LYS A 483 2.08 4.57 -29.07
CA LYS A 483 1.91 5.56 -28.03
C LYS A 483 2.04 4.92 -26.64
N PHE A 484 2.86 5.53 -25.80
CA PHE A 484 3.01 5.19 -24.39
C PHE A 484 2.42 6.31 -23.56
N LYS A 485 1.49 6.00 -22.66
CA LYS A 485 0.84 7.01 -21.82
C LYS A 485 0.36 6.45 -20.49
N TYR A 486 0.06 7.36 -19.58
CA TYR A 486 -0.61 7.08 -18.33
C TYR A 486 -2.13 7.27 -18.48
N LYS A 487 -2.91 6.51 -17.71
CA LYS A 487 -4.38 6.66 -17.65
C LYS A 487 -4.74 7.91 -16.83
N GLY A 488 -4.06 8.13 -15.71
CA GLY A 488 -4.27 9.25 -14.82
C GLY A 488 -3.36 10.43 -15.18
N LEU A 489 -3.93 11.48 -15.75
CA LEU A 489 -3.28 12.76 -16.06
C LEU A 489 -4.24 13.90 -15.68
N SER A 490 -4.89 13.80 -14.51
CA SER A 490 -5.95 14.72 -14.09
C SER A 490 -5.48 15.75 -13.05
N THR A 491 -4.21 15.69 -12.62
CA THR A 491 -3.65 16.69 -11.71
C THR A 491 -3.55 18.06 -12.38
N PHE A 492 -3.70 19.11 -11.58
CA PHE A 492 -3.72 20.51 -12.04
C PHE A 492 -2.55 20.84 -12.98
N LEU A 493 -1.31 20.55 -12.59
CA LEU A 493 -0.13 20.83 -13.40
C LEU A 493 -0.06 20.00 -14.67
N ALA A 494 -0.44 18.70 -14.61
CA ALA A 494 -0.49 17.84 -15.80
C ALA A 494 -1.54 18.33 -16.80
N LYS A 495 -2.67 18.85 -16.33
CA LYS A 495 -3.70 19.47 -17.19
C LYS A 495 -3.23 20.77 -17.79
N GLN A 496 -2.56 21.64 -17.03
CA GLN A 496 -1.94 22.85 -17.57
C GLN A 496 -0.95 22.53 -18.70
N PHE A 497 -0.09 21.52 -18.46
CA PHE A 497 0.85 21.09 -19.50
C PHE A 497 0.14 20.61 -20.77
N GLU A 498 -0.92 19.78 -20.63
CA GLU A 498 -1.71 19.28 -21.75
C GLU A 498 -2.35 20.43 -22.54
N GLN A 499 -2.89 21.44 -21.86
CA GLN A 499 -3.52 22.61 -22.50
C GLN A 499 -2.52 23.48 -23.27
N ILE A 500 -1.31 23.63 -22.74
CA ILE A 500 -0.26 24.46 -23.36
C ILE A 500 0.40 23.74 -24.53
N ASN A 501 0.72 22.44 -24.34
CA ASN A 501 1.54 21.67 -25.29
C ASN A 501 0.73 20.77 -26.22
N ASN A 502 -0.56 20.62 -26.00
CA ASN A 502 -1.45 19.70 -26.71
C ASN A 502 -0.94 18.24 -26.69
N LEU A 503 -0.26 17.88 -25.62
CA LEU A 503 0.35 16.58 -25.35
C LEU A 503 0.18 16.25 -23.87
N GLY A 504 -0.19 15.00 -23.54
CA GLY A 504 -0.28 14.58 -22.14
C GLY A 504 1.12 14.50 -21.49
N TRP A 505 1.23 14.96 -20.25
CA TRP A 505 2.46 14.89 -19.48
C TRP A 505 2.99 13.45 -19.42
N GLY A 506 4.27 13.25 -19.75
CA GLY A 506 4.89 11.93 -19.79
C GLY A 506 4.44 11.02 -20.92
N THR A 507 3.74 11.54 -21.93
CA THR A 507 3.31 10.76 -23.09
C THR A 507 4.41 10.73 -24.15
N LEU A 508 4.76 9.51 -24.61
CA LEU A 508 5.69 9.32 -25.73
C LEU A 508 4.94 8.73 -26.91
N SER A 509 5.12 9.34 -28.10
CA SER A 509 4.50 8.89 -29.32
C SER A 509 5.51 8.76 -30.44
N TYR A 510 5.62 7.57 -31.01
CA TYR A 510 6.37 7.31 -32.24
C TYR A 510 5.40 7.20 -33.39
N THR A 511 5.54 8.09 -34.37
CA THR A 511 4.71 8.08 -35.57
C THR A 511 5.61 7.78 -36.78
N LEU A 512 5.15 6.98 -37.71
CA LEU A 512 5.83 6.75 -38.97
C LEU A 512 5.84 8.05 -39.79
N ASP A 513 7.02 8.58 -40.03
CA ASP A 513 7.23 9.71 -40.90
C ASP A 513 7.21 9.26 -42.38
N GLY A 514 6.49 9.99 -43.20
CA GLY A 514 6.53 9.88 -44.66
C GLY A 514 5.15 9.79 -45.31
N ASN A 515 5.08 10.31 -46.53
CA ASN A 515 3.95 10.13 -47.44
C ASN A 515 3.95 8.69 -48.01
N ILE A 516 3.62 7.72 -47.16
CA ILE A 516 3.47 6.35 -47.56
C ILE A 516 2.03 6.19 -48.06
N TYR A 517 1.84 5.90 -49.34
CA TYR A 517 0.55 5.48 -49.88
C TYR A 517 0.14 4.19 -49.14
N ASP A 518 -1.10 4.12 -48.66
CA ASP A 518 -1.63 3.00 -47.88
C ASP A 518 -0.92 2.74 -46.53
N ALA A 519 -0.49 3.80 -45.84
CA ALA A 519 0.04 3.68 -44.48
C ALA A 519 -0.99 3.02 -43.53
N PRO A 520 -0.54 2.14 -42.60
CA PRO A 520 -1.44 1.60 -41.58
C PRO A 520 -2.12 2.72 -40.84
N THR A 521 -3.42 2.63 -40.63
CA THR A 521 -4.18 3.65 -39.89
C THR A 521 -4.28 3.36 -38.40
N LYS A 522 -3.86 2.17 -37.97
CA LYS A 522 -3.98 1.71 -36.60
C LYS A 522 -2.92 2.31 -35.68
N GLU A 523 -3.36 2.76 -34.54
CA GLU A 523 -2.52 3.16 -33.42
C GLU A 523 -2.37 1.99 -32.44
N TYR A 524 -1.17 1.80 -31.91
CA TYR A 524 -0.88 0.86 -30.84
C TYR A 524 -0.60 1.64 -29.56
N THR A 525 -1.50 1.55 -28.57
CA THR A 525 -1.36 2.28 -27.33
C THR A 525 -1.03 1.33 -26.18
N ILE A 526 0.04 1.64 -25.46
CA ILE A 526 0.38 1.08 -24.16
C ILE A 526 -0.03 2.10 -23.10
N GLU A 527 -1.06 1.76 -22.33
CA GLU A 527 -1.58 2.63 -21.28
C GLU A 527 -1.32 1.99 -19.91
N LEU A 528 -0.69 2.76 -19.01
CA LEU A 528 -0.47 2.36 -17.62
C LEU A 528 -1.66 2.78 -16.77
N PRO A 529 -2.14 1.92 -15.84
CA PRO A 529 -3.31 2.23 -15.02
C PRO A 529 -2.98 3.14 -13.83
N PHE A 530 -1.88 3.86 -13.88
CA PHE A 530 -1.37 4.70 -12.80
C PHE A 530 -1.61 6.19 -13.10
N GLU A 531 -1.54 7.01 -12.04
CA GLU A 531 -1.45 8.47 -12.16
C GLU A 531 -0.01 8.86 -12.46
N HIS A 532 0.15 9.90 -13.28
CA HIS A 532 1.45 10.50 -13.53
C HIS A 532 1.37 12.00 -13.29
N MET A 533 2.05 12.46 -12.25
CA MET A 533 1.98 13.84 -11.78
C MET A 533 3.23 14.61 -12.18
N GLN A 534 3.04 15.85 -12.55
CA GLN A 534 4.14 16.81 -12.65
C GLN A 534 4.43 17.36 -11.26
N TYR A 535 5.69 17.29 -10.83
CA TYR A 535 6.17 17.86 -9.58
C TYR A 535 6.64 19.28 -9.80
N GLU A 536 6.51 20.13 -8.79
CA GLU A 536 6.90 21.52 -8.81
C GLU A 536 8.07 21.74 -7.83
N ARG A 537 9.05 22.55 -8.20
CA ARG A 537 10.03 23.09 -7.26
C ARG A 537 9.49 24.38 -6.66
N LEU A 538 9.60 24.50 -5.34
CA LEU A 538 9.21 25.72 -4.66
C LEU A 538 10.19 26.83 -4.97
N TYR A 539 9.63 27.99 -5.25
CA TYR A 539 10.38 29.21 -5.43
C TYR A 539 10.37 30.01 -4.12
N ASP A 540 11.55 30.45 -3.69
CA ASP A 540 11.64 31.36 -2.54
C ASP A 540 11.17 32.74 -2.97
N VAL A 541 10.03 33.17 -2.44
CA VAL A 541 9.39 34.44 -2.82
C VAL A 541 10.25 35.63 -2.47
N ASP A 542 10.93 35.62 -1.32
CA ASP A 542 11.80 36.70 -0.88
C ASP A 542 13.23 36.58 -1.46
N GLY A 543 13.78 35.37 -1.45
CA GLY A 543 15.14 35.12 -1.94
C GLY A 543 15.28 35.22 -3.46
N GLY A 544 14.18 35.25 -4.20
CA GLY A 544 14.18 35.40 -5.65
C GLY A 544 14.83 34.24 -6.41
N ALA A 545 14.88 33.04 -5.81
CA ALA A 545 15.54 31.87 -6.38
C ALA A 545 14.71 30.60 -6.18
N SER A 546 14.85 29.63 -7.09
CA SER A 546 14.29 28.30 -6.89
C SER A 546 15.00 27.59 -5.74
N THR A 547 14.22 26.94 -4.88
CA THR A 547 14.74 26.07 -3.84
C THR A 547 15.01 24.67 -4.39
N ASP A 548 15.68 23.81 -3.63
CA ASP A 548 15.81 22.39 -3.96
C ASP A 548 14.60 21.56 -3.49
N ILE A 549 13.56 22.20 -2.95
CA ILE A 549 12.35 21.53 -2.45
C ILE A 549 11.44 21.20 -3.62
N GLN A 550 11.39 19.93 -3.97
CA GLN A 550 10.39 19.39 -4.91
C GLN A 550 9.19 18.83 -4.15
N TRP A 551 8.01 19.17 -4.61
CA TRP A 551 6.77 18.73 -3.96
C TRP A 551 5.68 18.37 -4.98
N GLY A 552 4.67 17.64 -4.50
CA GLY A 552 3.53 17.24 -5.30
C GLY A 552 2.25 17.93 -4.85
N TYR A 553 1.49 18.48 -5.80
CA TYR A 553 0.18 19.08 -5.55
C TYR A 553 -0.90 18.23 -6.20
N PHE A 554 -1.49 17.32 -5.42
CA PHE A 554 -2.45 16.33 -5.91
C PHE A 554 -3.88 16.85 -5.84
N VAL A 555 -4.21 17.73 -6.75
CA VAL A 555 -5.56 18.31 -6.94
C VAL A 555 -5.94 18.24 -8.41
N ASP A 556 -7.24 18.33 -8.70
CA ASP A 556 -7.75 18.40 -10.06
C ASP A 556 -7.56 19.81 -10.70
N ASP A 557 -8.08 20.00 -11.90
CA ASP A 557 -8.01 21.26 -12.63
C ASP A 557 -8.83 22.41 -11.98
N ASN A 558 -9.75 22.08 -11.07
CA ASN A 558 -10.46 23.06 -10.25
C ASN A 558 -9.73 23.35 -8.91
N GLN A 559 -8.54 22.79 -8.71
CA GLN A 559 -7.76 22.83 -7.48
C GLN A 559 -8.52 22.19 -6.28
N GLU A 560 -9.36 21.21 -6.55
CA GLU A 560 -10.04 20.43 -5.53
C GLU A 560 -9.39 19.06 -5.36
N SER A 561 -9.38 18.57 -4.12
CA SER A 561 -8.94 17.21 -3.80
C SER A 561 -9.83 16.17 -4.48
N TYR A 562 -9.27 15.19 -5.15
CA TYR A 562 -10.01 14.17 -5.89
C TYR A 562 -9.44 12.76 -5.68
N PHE A 563 -10.21 11.75 -6.12
CA PHE A 563 -9.70 10.38 -6.21
C PHE A 563 -9.06 10.19 -7.58
N GLY A 564 -7.75 10.16 -7.63
CA GLY A 564 -7.01 9.87 -8.86
C GLY A 564 -6.81 8.38 -9.09
N SER A 565 -6.08 8.06 -10.14
CA SER A 565 -5.45 6.75 -10.31
C SER A 565 -4.31 6.60 -9.29
N PRO A 566 -3.82 5.36 -9.02
CA PRO A 566 -2.70 5.16 -8.11
C PRO A 566 -1.45 5.91 -8.54
N LEU A 567 -0.89 6.75 -7.67
CA LEU A 567 0.33 7.52 -7.94
C LEU A 567 1.56 6.73 -7.52
N LEU A 568 2.45 6.47 -8.47
CA LEU A 568 3.78 5.90 -8.23
C LEU A 568 4.85 6.98 -8.31
N PHE A 569 5.85 6.89 -7.45
CA PHE A 569 6.96 7.85 -7.42
C PHE A 569 8.22 7.24 -6.82
N TYR A 570 9.37 7.87 -7.08
CA TYR A 570 10.61 7.62 -6.38
C TYR A 570 10.77 8.65 -5.26
N PRO A 571 10.93 8.23 -3.99
CA PRO A 571 11.30 9.15 -2.93
C PRO A 571 12.78 9.51 -3.03
N ILE A 572 13.08 10.79 -2.93
CA ILE A 572 14.44 11.29 -2.78
C ILE A 572 14.53 11.92 -1.41
N ARG A 573 15.54 11.57 -0.63
CA ARG A 573 15.79 12.22 0.63
C ARG A 573 16.44 13.56 0.37
N GLN A 574 15.76 14.63 0.76
CA GLN A 574 16.29 15.99 0.70
C GLN A 574 17.50 16.08 1.64
N PRO A 575 18.68 16.52 1.18
CA PRO A 575 19.81 16.71 2.06
C PRO A 575 19.57 17.88 3.03
N SER A 576 20.23 17.85 4.19
CA SER A 576 20.16 18.93 5.16
C SER A 576 20.58 20.27 4.56
N GLY A 577 19.90 21.34 4.96
CA GLY A 577 20.22 22.72 4.53
C GLY A 577 19.01 23.56 4.14
N THR A 578 17.83 22.96 3.95
CA THR A 578 16.58 23.68 3.70
C THR A 578 15.52 23.13 4.63
N SER A 579 15.39 23.74 5.81
CA SER A 579 14.42 23.35 6.82
C SER A 579 13.01 23.74 6.41
N ILE A 580 12.06 22.85 6.67
CA ILE A 580 10.63 23.12 6.53
C ILE A 580 9.92 22.97 7.87
N ARG A 581 8.83 23.71 8.07
CA ARG A 581 8.03 23.69 9.29
C ARG A 581 6.70 22.98 9.07
N ILE A 582 6.47 21.97 9.87
CA ILE A 582 5.20 21.24 9.96
C ILE A 582 4.52 21.62 11.28
N ARG A 583 3.20 21.84 11.27
CA ARG A 583 2.45 22.28 12.43
C ARG A 583 1.30 21.35 12.75
N ASP A 584 0.99 21.27 14.05
CA ASP A 584 -0.32 20.86 14.56
C ASP A 584 -1.07 22.10 15.05
N THR A 585 -2.08 22.52 14.31
CA THR A 585 -2.88 23.71 14.66
C THR A 585 -3.80 23.50 15.86
N ILE A 586 -3.94 22.25 16.34
CA ILE A 586 -4.80 21.91 17.48
C ILE A 586 -4.03 22.06 18.78
N SER A 587 -2.83 21.48 18.85
CA SER A 587 -1.95 21.63 20.03
C SER A 587 -1.10 22.89 20.00
N ASP A 588 -1.10 23.59 18.86
CA ASP A 588 -0.18 24.71 18.54
C ASP A 588 1.31 24.32 18.59
N ASP A 589 1.59 23.01 18.44
CA ASP A 589 2.92 22.47 18.33
C ASP A 589 3.45 22.60 16.89
N TYR A 590 4.75 22.64 16.76
CA TYR A 590 5.41 22.61 15.45
C TYR A 590 6.72 21.81 15.51
N ASN A 591 7.13 21.29 14.36
CA ASN A 591 8.42 20.64 14.21
C ASN A 591 9.12 21.20 12.95
N ASP A 592 10.37 21.59 13.12
CA ASP A 592 11.25 22.04 12.03
C ASP A 592 12.11 20.84 11.61
N ILE A 593 11.97 20.42 10.37
CA ILE A 593 12.65 19.26 9.82
C ILE A 593 13.61 19.66 8.72
N ASP A 594 14.84 19.15 8.78
CA ASP A 594 15.92 19.46 7.84
C ASP A 594 16.06 18.42 6.73
N GLU A 595 15.76 17.18 7.03
CA GLU A 595 15.83 16.05 6.10
C GLU A 595 14.45 15.41 5.97
N TYR A 596 13.95 15.25 4.75
CA TYR A 596 12.62 14.71 4.48
C TYR A 596 12.55 14.09 3.08
N PHE A 597 11.49 13.32 2.82
CA PHE A 597 11.28 12.67 1.52
C PHE A 597 10.50 13.58 0.57
N ILE A 598 11.12 13.89 -0.58
CA ILE A 598 10.48 14.58 -1.70
C ILE A 598 10.12 13.58 -2.81
N PRO A 599 8.98 13.76 -3.50
CA PRO A 599 8.59 12.88 -4.59
C PRO A 599 9.34 13.22 -5.88
N SER A 600 9.65 12.20 -6.70
CA SER A 600 10.28 12.38 -8.00
C SER A 600 9.81 11.34 -9.01
N ASN A 601 9.93 11.66 -10.31
CA ASN A 601 9.75 10.70 -11.40
C ASN A 601 11.03 9.91 -11.72
N SER A 602 12.14 10.24 -11.09
CA SER A 602 13.45 9.59 -11.29
C SER A 602 14.14 9.29 -9.98
N LEU A 603 15.12 8.39 -10.00
CA LEU A 603 15.91 8.02 -8.82
C LEU A 603 16.88 9.11 -8.33
N ALA A 604 17.09 10.17 -9.10
CA ALA A 604 17.95 11.28 -8.72
C ALA A 604 17.36 12.60 -9.19
N LEU A 605 17.55 13.67 -8.40
CA LEU A 605 17.13 15.03 -8.76
C LEU A 605 17.83 15.58 -9.99
N SER A 606 19.03 15.11 -10.29
CA SER A 606 19.80 15.49 -11.48
C SER A 606 19.44 14.61 -12.66
N SER A 607 18.70 15.15 -13.61
CA SER A 607 18.30 14.49 -14.86
C SER A 607 19.46 13.97 -15.71
N ASN A 608 20.68 14.49 -15.47
CA ASN A 608 21.85 14.15 -16.27
C ASN A 608 22.54 12.84 -15.87
N THR A 609 22.21 12.25 -14.73
CA THR A 609 22.89 11.07 -14.19
C THR A 609 21.99 9.86 -14.01
N SER A 610 20.68 10.03 -13.83
CA SER A 610 19.76 8.91 -13.67
C SER A 610 19.15 8.50 -15.02
N LYS A 611 19.42 7.25 -15.43
CA LYS A 611 18.76 6.63 -16.58
C LYS A 611 17.39 6.06 -16.22
N VAL A 612 17.07 6.00 -14.92
CA VAL A 612 15.84 5.41 -14.42
C VAL A 612 14.82 6.51 -14.19
N ASN A 613 13.80 6.50 -15.03
CA ASN A 613 12.72 7.47 -15.01
C ASN A 613 11.41 6.76 -15.39
N ILE A 614 10.36 7.00 -14.60
CA ILE A 614 9.01 6.50 -14.92
C ILE A 614 8.27 7.39 -15.92
N HIS A 615 8.87 8.46 -16.38
CA HIS A 615 8.35 9.39 -17.37
C HIS A 615 8.67 8.90 -18.79
N PHE A 616 7.66 8.71 -19.63
CA PHE A 616 7.88 8.26 -21.01
C PHE A 616 8.26 9.37 -21.97
N GLY A 617 7.78 10.59 -21.72
CA GLY A 617 8.02 11.75 -22.57
C GLY A 617 9.49 12.13 -22.68
N ASN A 618 9.79 12.96 -23.67
CA ASN A 618 11.12 13.53 -23.86
C ASN A 618 11.22 14.93 -23.22
N GLU A 619 10.22 15.33 -22.46
CA GLU A 619 10.22 16.60 -21.74
C GLU A 619 11.33 16.60 -20.69
N ILE A 620 11.99 17.70 -20.54
CA ILE A 620 12.96 17.89 -19.47
C ILE A 620 12.18 17.97 -18.16
N ASN A 621 12.48 17.09 -17.23
CA ASN A 621 12.02 17.25 -15.85
C ASN A 621 12.83 18.38 -15.22
N GLU A 622 12.29 19.58 -15.21
CA GLU A 622 12.84 20.71 -14.48
C GLU A 622 12.39 20.70 -13.02
#